data_778a97aa9a7679370e5389f0e0b3c1d4
#
_entry.id   778a97aa9a7679370e5389f0e0b3c1d4
#
_cell.length_a   1.000
_cell.length_b   1.000
_cell.length_c   1.000
_cell.angle_alpha   90.00
_cell.angle_beta   90.00
_cell.angle_gamma   90.00
#
_symmetry.space_group_name_H-M   'P 1'
#
loop_
_entity.id
_entity.type
_entity.pdbx_description
1 polymer ?
#
loop_
_entity_poly.entity_id
_entity_poly.type
_entity_poly.pdbx_seq_one_letter_code
_entity_poly.pdbx_strand_id
1 'polypeptide(L)'
;YSLFPNMTVEENLSFPLTIQKMPKADQKAKIDDVLEIVGLTDKKKAYPGNLSGGQQQRVALARAIISRPKVLLLDEPLSAIDAKLRKNLQIEIRRIQQELNITTIFVTHDQDEAMSMSDRICLLNNGNIEQVSSPIELYTKPKTRFAASFIGHYNVFSPDEFKQAFHVAAPDNKMTAIRPETIQISTEKPQENDAIHTIYGKIINNRSVGNTLHYHIDVNGITFKVDTLFRSFALYKNDQNVWLSLE
;
A
#
# COMPACT_ATOMS: atom_id res chain seq x y z
N TYR A 1 -10.09 12.30 15.65
CA TYR A 1 -9.20 13.36 15.10
C TYR A 1 -8.77 14.38 16.17
N SER A 2 -9.31 14.25 17.40
CA SER A 2 -8.96 15.06 18.57
C SER A 2 -8.98 16.59 18.35
N LEU A 3 -9.84 17.07 17.45
CA LEU A 3 -10.03 18.50 17.25
C LEU A 3 -10.75 19.11 18.45
N PHE A 4 -10.43 20.34 18.79
CA PHE A 4 -11.15 21.09 19.81
C PHE A 4 -12.52 21.50 19.26
N PRO A 5 -13.64 20.91 19.77
CA PRO A 5 -14.96 21.09 19.17
C PRO A 5 -15.50 22.50 19.31
N ASN A 6 -15.05 23.23 20.33
CA ASN A 6 -15.46 24.61 20.64
C ASN A 6 -14.58 25.67 19.99
N MET A 7 -13.65 25.26 19.11
CA MET A 7 -12.77 26.14 18.36
C MET A 7 -13.04 25.98 16.86
N THR A 8 -13.00 27.07 16.12
CA THR A 8 -13.03 27.06 14.66
C THR A 8 -11.79 26.35 14.09
N VAL A 9 -11.77 26.08 12.79
CA VAL A 9 -10.58 25.54 12.10
C VAL A 9 -9.37 26.46 12.33
N GLU A 10 -9.53 27.78 12.13
CA GLU A 10 -8.47 28.75 12.36
C GLU A 10 -7.93 28.70 13.81
N GLU A 11 -8.80 28.62 14.79
CA GLU A 11 -8.43 28.54 16.21
C GLU A 11 -7.73 27.21 16.55
N ASN A 12 -8.19 26.09 15.98
CA ASN A 12 -7.51 24.81 16.10
C ASN A 12 -6.07 24.86 15.56
N LEU A 13 -5.86 25.55 14.43
CA LEU A 13 -4.53 25.71 13.82
C LEU A 13 -3.68 26.76 14.55
N SER A 14 -4.27 27.81 15.11
CA SER A 14 -3.54 28.81 15.87
C SER A 14 -3.06 28.31 17.24
N PHE A 15 -3.73 27.30 17.79
CA PHE A 15 -3.45 26.77 19.12
C PHE A 15 -1.98 26.36 19.32
N PRO A 16 -1.39 25.47 18.48
CA PRO A 16 0.03 25.10 18.62
C PRO A 16 0.98 26.29 18.41
N LEU A 17 0.65 27.25 17.52
CA LEU A 17 1.45 28.44 17.28
C LEU A 17 1.43 29.38 18.50
N THR A 18 0.29 29.48 19.17
CA THR A 18 0.15 30.26 20.41
C THR A 18 1.00 29.68 21.53
N ILE A 19 1.04 28.34 21.66
CA ILE A 19 1.95 27.66 22.61
C ILE A 19 3.41 27.97 22.31
N GLN A 20 3.77 28.07 21.01
CA GLN A 20 5.12 28.50 20.57
C GLN A 20 5.38 29.99 20.75
N LYS A 21 4.43 30.77 21.30
CA LYS A 21 4.50 32.23 21.51
C LYS A 21 4.73 33.01 20.20
N MET A 22 4.20 32.49 19.08
CA MET A 22 4.31 33.15 17.78
C MET A 22 3.43 34.42 17.74
N PRO A 23 3.91 35.57 17.20
CA PRO A 23 3.10 36.75 17.01
C PRO A 23 1.85 36.49 16.17
N LYS A 24 0.70 37.08 16.52
CA LYS A 24 -0.58 36.85 15.82
C LYS A 24 -0.52 37.19 14.31
N ALA A 25 0.27 38.19 13.93
CA ALA A 25 0.45 38.55 12.53
C ALA A 25 1.07 37.40 11.71
N ASP A 26 2.09 36.72 12.28
CA ASP A 26 2.79 35.62 11.65
C ASP A 26 1.95 34.32 11.64
N GLN A 27 1.10 34.13 12.66
CA GLN A 27 0.17 33.01 12.72
C GLN A 27 -0.77 33.01 11.54
N LYS A 28 -1.32 34.17 11.15
CA LYS A 28 -2.31 34.30 10.07
C LYS A 28 -1.76 33.78 8.74
N ALA A 29 -0.56 34.18 8.35
CA ALA A 29 0.06 33.78 7.10
C ALA A 29 0.27 32.26 7.09
N LYS A 30 0.83 31.67 8.17
CA LYS A 30 1.04 30.20 8.28
C LYS A 30 -0.27 29.40 8.24
N ILE A 31 -1.34 29.92 8.84
CA ILE A 31 -2.65 29.26 8.83
C ILE A 31 -3.20 29.25 7.39
N ASP A 32 -3.09 30.38 6.69
CA ASP A 32 -3.57 30.50 5.31
C ASP A 32 -2.79 29.55 4.39
N ASP A 33 -1.45 29.50 4.48
CA ASP A 33 -0.60 28.56 3.73
C ASP A 33 -1.00 27.08 3.98
N VAL A 34 -1.15 26.70 5.24
CA VAL A 34 -1.48 25.30 5.57
C VAL A 34 -2.90 24.95 5.15
N LEU A 35 -3.86 25.86 5.26
CA LEU A 35 -5.24 25.64 4.78
C LEU A 35 -5.30 25.46 3.26
N GLU A 36 -4.47 26.18 2.52
CA GLU A 36 -4.33 26.00 1.08
C GLU A 36 -3.80 24.59 0.76
N ILE A 37 -2.74 24.16 1.43
CA ILE A 37 -2.15 22.82 1.27
C ILE A 37 -3.19 21.71 1.46
N VAL A 38 -4.03 21.81 2.50
CA VAL A 38 -5.04 20.77 2.79
C VAL A 38 -6.38 21.03 2.08
N GLY A 39 -6.49 22.06 1.24
CA GLY A 39 -7.68 22.38 0.45
C GLY A 39 -8.91 22.72 1.32
N LEU A 40 -8.71 23.55 2.38
CA LEU A 40 -9.77 23.93 3.33
C LEU A 40 -9.82 25.45 3.60
N THR A 41 -9.35 26.27 2.67
CA THR A 41 -9.32 27.74 2.83
C THR A 41 -10.71 28.32 3.08
N ASP A 42 -11.75 27.77 2.43
CA ASP A 42 -13.16 28.18 2.59
C ASP A 42 -13.77 27.75 3.93
N LYS A 43 -13.14 26.85 4.67
CA LYS A 43 -13.59 26.30 5.96
C LYS A 43 -12.95 26.96 7.18
N LYS A 44 -12.12 27.98 6.98
CA LYS A 44 -11.33 28.63 8.02
C LYS A 44 -12.12 28.97 9.30
N LYS A 45 -13.37 29.44 9.14
CA LYS A 45 -14.25 29.83 10.25
C LYS A 45 -15.27 28.75 10.66
N ALA A 46 -15.23 27.58 10.04
CA ALA A 46 -16.13 26.49 10.41
C ALA A 46 -15.71 25.84 11.73
N TYR A 47 -16.68 25.30 12.45
CA TYR A 47 -16.45 24.44 13.62
C TYR A 47 -16.31 22.99 13.18
N PRO A 48 -15.56 22.14 13.92
CA PRO A 48 -15.41 20.74 13.59
C PRO A 48 -16.72 20.00 13.35
N GLY A 49 -17.78 20.28 14.12
CA GLY A 49 -19.10 19.67 13.95
C GLY A 49 -19.77 19.95 12.60
N ASN A 50 -19.33 20.99 11.88
CA ASN A 50 -19.84 21.37 10.56
C ASN A 50 -18.99 20.82 9.41
N LEU A 51 -18.02 19.95 9.71
CA LEU A 51 -17.09 19.36 8.75
C LEU A 51 -17.38 17.86 8.55
N SER A 52 -17.19 17.37 7.34
CA SER A 52 -17.16 15.92 7.11
C SER A 52 -15.97 15.26 7.83
N GLY A 53 -16.02 13.95 8.07
CA GLY A 53 -14.92 13.20 8.70
C GLY A 53 -13.58 13.42 8.00
N GLY A 54 -13.56 13.38 6.67
CA GLY A 54 -12.35 13.64 5.88
C GLY A 54 -11.86 15.09 5.98
N GLN A 55 -12.77 16.08 6.15
CA GLN A 55 -12.39 17.46 6.41
C GLN A 55 -11.79 17.62 7.81
N GLN A 56 -12.39 16.99 8.83
CA GLN A 56 -11.84 16.98 10.18
C GLN A 56 -10.44 16.37 10.22
N GLN A 57 -10.22 15.26 9.51
CA GLN A 57 -8.93 14.60 9.40
C GLN A 57 -7.87 15.50 8.77
N ARG A 58 -8.22 16.23 7.70
CA ARG A 58 -7.33 17.22 7.08
C ARG A 58 -7.01 18.41 7.99
N VAL A 59 -7.97 18.88 8.80
CA VAL A 59 -7.69 19.89 9.82
C VAL A 59 -6.75 19.35 10.91
N ALA A 60 -6.92 18.11 11.34
CA ALA A 60 -6.04 17.48 12.32
C ALA A 60 -4.60 17.34 11.79
N LEU A 61 -4.46 16.93 10.52
CA LEU A 61 -3.17 16.89 9.83
C LEU A 61 -2.55 18.31 9.73
N ALA A 62 -3.33 19.30 9.27
CA ALA A 62 -2.89 20.69 9.19
C ALA A 62 -2.38 21.22 10.54
N ARG A 63 -3.08 20.90 11.64
CA ARG A 63 -2.67 21.26 13.00
C ARG A 63 -1.37 20.58 13.42
N ALA A 64 -1.15 19.33 13.01
CA ALA A 64 0.06 18.60 13.33
C ALA A 64 1.30 19.17 12.62
N ILE A 65 1.17 19.59 11.36
CA ILE A 65 2.30 20.08 10.55
C ILE A 65 2.59 21.58 10.71
N ILE A 66 1.63 22.39 11.11
CA ILE A 66 1.76 23.87 11.17
C ILE A 66 2.87 24.34 12.11
N SER A 67 3.12 23.57 13.17
CA SER A 67 4.19 23.83 14.16
C SER A 67 5.59 23.47 13.67
N ARG A 68 5.73 22.88 12.47
CA ARG A 68 6.98 22.33 11.91
C ARG A 68 7.72 21.43 12.91
N PRO A 69 7.12 20.32 13.33
CA PRO A 69 7.72 19.44 14.33
C PRO A 69 8.97 18.74 13.77
N LYS A 70 9.89 18.33 14.64
CA LYS A 70 11.03 17.47 14.24
C LYS A 70 10.60 16.03 13.93
N VAL A 71 9.55 15.55 14.59
CA VAL A 71 8.96 14.22 14.40
C VAL A 71 7.45 14.38 14.27
N LEU A 72 6.88 13.81 13.22
CA LEU A 72 5.45 13.77 12.94
C LEU A 72 4.94 12.34 13.14
N LEU A 73 3.96 12.16 14.01
CA LEU A 73 3.32 10.87 14.27
C LEU A 73 1.93 10.89 13.65
N LEU A 74 1.68 9.97 12.72
CA LEU A 74 0.43 9.83 12.00
C LEU A 74 -0.11 8.41 12.19
N ASP A 75 -1.22 8.29 12.90
CA ASP A 75 -1.90 7.02 13.14
C ASP A 75 -3.15 6.96 12.26
N GLU A 76 -3.12 6.13 11.23
CA GLU A 76 -4.15 5.97 10.20
C GLU A 76 -4.73 7.28 9.64
N PRO A 77 -3.89 8.25 9.20
CA PRO A 77 -4.34 9.61 8.91
C PRO A 77 -5.20 9.71 7.65
N LEU A 78 -5.37 8.66 6.87
CA LEU A 78 -6.10 8.66 5.61
C LEU A 78 -7.28 7.67 5.59
N SER A 79 -7.56 6.97 6.69
CA SER A 79 -8.55 5.90 6.76
C SER A 79 -10.00 6.34 6.46
N ALA A 80 -10.38 7.57 6.84
CA ALA A 80 -11.73 8.11 6.66
C ALA A 80 -11.89 8.98 5.40
N ILE A 81 -10.95 8.88 4.44
CA ILE A 81 -10.92 9.73 3.24
C ILE A 81 -11.29 8.92 2.00
N ASP A 82 -12.08 9.50 1.10
CA ASP A 82 -12.41 8.87 -0.19
C ASP A 82 -11.16 8.62 -1.05
N ALA A 83 -11.22 7.60 -1.92
CA ALA A 83 -10.07 7.10 -2.66
C ALA A 83 -9.37 8.14 -3.56
N LYS A 84 -10.15 9.05 -4.17
CA LYS A 84 -9.59 10.09 -5.05
C LYS A 84 -8.82 11.14 -4.24
N LEU A 85 -9.42 11.60 -3.16
CA LEU A 85 -8.83 12.61 -2.29
C LEU A 85 -7.64 12.02 -1.51
N ARG A 86 -7.73 10.75 -1.12
CA ARG A 86 -6.66 10.02 -0.43
C ARG A 86 -5.35 10.06 -1.22
N LYS A 87 -5.39 9.72 -2.53
CA LYS A 87 -4.21 9.78 -3.40
C LYS A 87 -3.57 11.17 -3.45
N ASN A 88 -4.37 12.21 -3.56
CA ASN A 88 -3.85 13.57 -3.56
C ASN A 88 -3.18 13.93 -2.23
N LEU A 89 -3.80 13.54 -1.11
CA LEU A 89 -3.23 13.80 0.23
C LEU A 89 -1.96 12.98 0.49
N GLN A 90 -1.85 11.76 -0.01
CA GLN A 90 -0.59 10.98 0.05
C GLN A 90 0.55 11.77 -0.59
N ILE A 91 0.34 12.29 -1.81
CA ILE A 91 1.33 13.09 -2.53
C ILE A 91 1.70 14.33 -1.73
N GLU A 92 0.69 15.07 -1.20
CA GLU A 92 0.92 16.29 -0.44
C GLU A 92 1.63 16.05 0.89
N ILE A 93 1.25 15.02 1.64
CA ILE A 93 1.94 14.65 2.89
C ILE A 93 3.41 14.31 2.59
N ARG A 94 3.66 13.52 1.54
CA ARG A 94 5.03 13.17 1.14
C ARG A 94 5.83 14.39 0.73
N ARG A 95 5.24 15.30 -0.06
CA ARG A 95 5.86 16.55 -0.45
C ARG A 95 6.24 17.41 0.77
N ILE A 96 5.30 17.62 1.69
CA ILE A 96 5.52 18.39 2.91
C ILE A 96 6.63 17.77 3.75
N GLN A 97 6.60 16.44 3.90
CA GLN A 97 7.62 15.70 4.67
C GLN A 97 9.02 15.93 4.07
N GLN A 98 9.14 15.87 2.74
CA GLN A 98 10.41 16.11 2.05
C GLN A 98 10.86 17.57 2.11
N GLU A 99 9.98 18.53 1.81
CA GLU A 99 10.30 19.97 1.85
C GLU A 99 10.72 20.46 3.24
N LEU A 100 10.06 19.96 4.28
CA LEU A 100 10.34 20.33 5.65
C LEU A 100 11.40 19.43 6.31
N ASN A 101 11.85 18.38 5.63
CA ASN A 101 12.78 17.36 6.14
C ASN A 101 12.36 16.82 7.53
N ILE A 102 11.07 16.50 7.67
CA ILE A 102 10.48 16.02 8.93
C ILE A 102 10.59 14.50 9.00
N THR A 103 11.12 13.96 10.09
CA THR A 103 11.00 12.53 10.38
C THR A 103 9.55 12.18 10.65
N THR A 104 8.97 11.29 9.87
CA THR A 104 7.56 10.91 10.01
C THR A 104 7.43 9.43 10.34
N ILE A 105 6.65 9.11 11.36
CA ILE A 105 6.20 7.75 11.65
C ILE A 105 4.73 7.68 11.24
N PHE A 106 4.45 6.82 10.27
CA PHE A 106 3.14 6.65 9.66
C PHE A 106 2.64 5.23 9.92
N VAL A 107 1.52 5.11 10.62
CA VAL A 107 0.87 3.82 10.84
C VAL A 107 -0.30 3.68 9.87
N THR A 108 -0.34 2.59 9.14
CA THR A 108 -1.43 2.27 8.21
C THR A 108 -1.61 0.77 8.08
N HIS A 109 -2.82 0.34 7.75
CA HIS A 109 -3.13 -1.02 7.31
C HIS A 109 -3.24 -1.13 5.78
N ASP A 110 -3.11 -0.01 5.06
CA ASP A 110 -3.14 0.05 3.59
C ASP A 110 -1.72 -0.15 3.05
N GLN A 111 -1.55 -1.20 2.24
CA GLN A 111 -0.24 -1.56 1.67
C GLN A 111 0.23 -0.52 0.64
N ASP A 112 -0.68 0.01 -0.18
CA ASP A 112 -0.36 1.01 -1.20
C ASP A 112 0.16 2.30 -0.55
N GLU A 113 -0.43 2.70 0.59
CA GLU A 113 0.06 3.82 1.39
C GLU A 113 1.47 3.55 1.90
N ALA A 114 1.68 2.41 2.56
CA ALA A 114 3.00 2.06 3.09
C ALA A 114 4.06 2.01 1.99
N MET A 115 3.77 1.39 0.85
CA MET A 115 4.70 1.22 -0.26
C MET A 115 5.03 2.54 -0.98
N SER A 116 4.05 3.45 -1.11
CA SER A 116 4.22 4.70 -1.86
C SER A 116 4.80 5.86 -1.05
N MET A 117 4.57 5.89 0.26
CA MET A 117 4.90 7.03 1.10
C MET A 117 6.16 6.86 1.94
N SER A 118 6.63 5.63 2.17
CA SER A 118 7.67 5.35 3.15
C SER A 118 9.06 5.18 2.52
N ASP A 119 10.09 5.60 3.23
CA ASP A 119 11.49 5.26 2.92
C ASP A 119 11.87 3.89 3.51
N ARG A 120 11.24 3.54 4.63
CA ARG A 120 11.38 2.25 5.32
C ARG A 120 10.04 1.81 5.87
N ILE A 121 9.75 0.52 5.75
CA ILE A 121 8.55 -0.11 6.28
C ILE A 121 8.95 -1.07 7.41
N CYS A 122 8.27 -0.96 8.54
CA CYS A 122 8.31 -1.94 9.62
C CYS A 122 7.02 -2.77 9.54
N LEU A 123 7.11 -3.99 9.01
CA LEU A 123 5.98 -4.90 8.91
C LEU A 123 5.76 -5.60 10.24
N LEU A 124 4.55 -5.46 10.77
CA LEU A 124 4.15 -6.06 12.05
C LEU A 124 3.13 -7.18 11.84
N ASN A 125 3.26 -8.24 12.61
CA ASN A 125 2.30 -9.33 12.67
C ASN A 125 2.15 -9.80 14.12
N ASN A 126 0.93 -9.74 14.66
CA ASN A 126 0.62 -10.14 16.03
C ASN A 126 1.58 -9.54 17.07
N GLY A 127 1.93 -8.25 16.91
CA GLY A 127 2.83 -7.53 17.83
C GLY A 127 4.33 -7.80 17.61
N ASN A 128 4.70 -8.69 16.70
CA ASN A 128 6.08 -8.99 16.36
C ASN A 128 6.51 -8.29 15.07
N ILE A 129 7.79 -7.91 15.00
CA ILE A 129 8.39 -7.37 13.78
C ILE A 129 8.76 -8.52 12.86
N GLU A 130 8.10 -8.59 11.69
CA GLU A 130 8.39 -9.58 10.65
C GLU A 130 9.60 -9.15 9.80
N GLN A 131 9.61 -7.88 9.39
CA GLN A 131 10.68 -7.33 8.56
C GLN A 131 10.73 -5.81 8.68
N VAL A 132 11.94 -5.25 8.62
CA VAL A 132 12.17 -3.82 8.44
C VAL A 132 13.09 -3.64 7.24
N SER A 133 12.58 -2.96 6.20
CA SER A 133 13.33 -2.77 4.94
C SER A 133 12.74 -1.61 4.12
N SER A 134 13.37 -1.27 3.00
CA SER A 134 12.76 -0.38 2.01
C SER A 134 11.52 -1.05 1.38
N PRO A 135 10.58 -0.27 0.80
CA PRO A 135 9.41 -0.82 0.08
C PRO A 135 9.81 -1.84 -0.98
N ILE A 136 10.77 -1.50 -1.83
CA ILE A 136 11.26 -2.38 -2.90
C ILE A 136 11.82 -3.68 -2.34
N GLU A 137 12.64 -3.61 -1.29
CA GLU A 137 13.22 -4.79 -0.68
C GLU A 137 12.15 -5.66 0.02
N LEU A 138 11.17 -5.04 0.67
CA LEU A 138 10.06 -5.76 1.28
C LEU A 138 9.25 -6.55 0.23
N TYR A 139 9.03 -5.93 -0.93
CA TYR A 139 8.33 -6.57 -2.04
C TYR A 139 9.16 -7.64 -2.74
N THR A 140 10.45 -7.38 -3.03
CA THR A 140 11.28 -8.27 -3.86
C THR A 140 12.00 -9.36 -3.08
N LYS A 141 12.23 -9.16 -1.77
CA LYS A 141 13.01 -10.05 -0.89
C LYS A 141 12.31 -10.23 0.46
N PRO A 142 11.08 -10.77 0.47
CA PRO A 142 10.37 -11.04 1.72
C PRO A 142 11.14 -12.08 2.55
N LYS A 143 11.31 -11.82 3.85
CA LYS A 143 12.10 -12.67 4.76
C LYS A 143 11.25 -13.76 5.43
N THR A 144 9.93 -13.59 5.46
CA THR A 144 9.02 -14.53 6.11
C THR A 144 7.89 -14.93 5.16
N ARG A 145 7.27 -16.08 5.44
CA ARG A 145 6.06 -16.51 4.72
C ARG A 145 4.95 -15.46 4.82
N PHE A 146 4.81 -14.85 5.99
CA PHE A 146 3.83 -13.78 6.19
C PHE A 146 4.11 -12.58 5.27
N ALA A 147 5.34 -12.08 5.23
CA ALA A 147 5.72 -10.96 4.39
C ALA A 147 5.45 -11.25 2.91
N ALA A 148 5.84 -12.44 2.40
CA ALA A 148 5.59 -12.86 1.03
C ALA A 148 4.08 -12.91 0.70
N SER A 149 3.29 -13.50 1.59
CA SER A 149 1.84 -13.67 1.36
C SER A 149 1.07 -12.36 1.51
N PHE A 150 1.49 -11.50 2.44
CA PHE A 150 0.78 -10.26 2.77
C PHE A 150 1.09 -9.15 1.77
N ILE A 151 2.36 -8.87 1.48
CA ILE A 151 2.76 -7.74 0.63
C ILE A 151 2.64 -8.06 -0.86
N GLY A 152 3.19 -9.18 -1.33
CA GLY A 152 3.27 -9.49 -2.76
C GLY A 152 2.24 -10.51 -3.22
N HIS A 153 1.35 -10.98 -2.34
CA HIS A 153 0.41 -12.07 -2.63
C HIS A 153 1.06 -13.32 -3.26
N TYR A 154 2.36 -13.52 -3.00
CA TYR A 154 3.14 -14.60 -3.57
C TYR A 154 2.46 -15.96 -3.48
N ASN A 155 2.73 -16.80 -4.45
CA ASN A 155 2.58 -18.25 -4.33
C ASN A 155 3.70 -18.75 -3.44
N VAL A 156 3.39 -19.27 -2.25
CA VAL A 156 4.39 -19.75 -1.29
C VAL A 156 4.18 -21.23 -1.07
N PHE A 157 5.17 -22.03 -1.47
CA PHE A 157 5.14 -23.48 -1.45
C PHE A 157 6.08 -24.03 -0.39
N SER A 158 5.61 -25.03 0.36
CA SER A 158 6.49 -25.94 1.08
C SER A 158 7.29 -26.81 0.09
N PRO A 159 8.38 -27.47 0.53
CA PRO A 159 9.12 -28.40 -0.33
C PRO A 159 8.23 -29.50 -0.93
N ASP A 160 7.27 -30.01 -0.17
CA ASP A 160 6.36 -31.07 -0.63
C ASP A 160 5.35 -30.53 -1.67
N GLU A 161 4.74 -29.36 -1.43
CA GLU A 161 3.85 -28.69 -2.38
C GLU A 161 4.59 -28.34 -3.67
N PHE A 162 5.82 -27.86 -3.56
CA PHE A 162 6.65 -27.55 -4.73
C PHE A 162 6.91 -28.82 -5.56
N LYS A 163 7.31 -29.92 -4.91
CA LYS A 163 7.53 -31.20 -5.57
C LYS A 163 6.25 -31.75 -6.21
N GLN A 164 5.10 -31.58 -5.56
CA GLN A 164 3.81 -31.98 -6.11
C GLN A 164 3.44 -31.20 -7.37
N ALA A 165 3.66 -29.88 -7.37
CA ALA A 165 3.34 -29.00 -8.50
C ALA A 165 4.30 -29.17 -9.69
N PHE A 166 5.60 -29.22 -9.41
CA PHE A 166 6.66 -29.16 -10.43
C PHE A 166 7.29 -30.51 -10.76
N HIS A 167 6.99 -31.55 -10.02
CA HIS A 167 7.61 -32.89 -10.12
C HIS A 167 9.14 -32.91 -9.92
N VAL A 168 9.71 -31.83 -9.36
CA VAL A 168 11.11 -31.70 -8.98
C VAL A 168 11.24 -31.23 -7.54
N ALA A 169 12.40 -31.47 -6.92
CA ALA A 169 12.63 -31.01 -5.56
C ALA A 169 12.70 -29.46 -5.49
N ALA A 170 12.20 -28.90 -4.40
CA ALA A 170 12.35 -27.46 -4.14
C ALA A 170 13.84 -27.07 -4.02
N PRO A 171 14.22 -25.88 -4.48
CA PRO A 171 15.57 -25.37 -4.31
C PRO A 171 16.01 -25.42 -2.84
N ASP A 172 17.19 -25.95 -2.56
CA ASP A 172 17.75 -26.12 -1.21
C ASP A 172 16.82 -26.85 -0.20
N ASN A 173 15.78 -27.50 -0.66
CA ASN A 173 14.71 -28.09 0.16
C ASN A 173 14.06 -27.07 1.12
N LYS A 174 13.90 -25.82 0.66
CA LYS A 174 13.31 -24.71 1.43
C LYS A 174 11.95 -24.28 0.88
N MET A 175 11.27 -23.44 1.66
CA MET A 175 10.08 -22.74 1.20
C MET A 175 10.43 -21.91 -0.04
N THR A 176 9.64 -22.03 -1.09
CA THR A 176 9.81 -21.31 -2.35
C THR A 176 8.66 -20.34 -2.57
N ALA A 177 8.98 -19.11 -2.89
CA ALA A 177 7.99 -18.06 -3.14
C ALA A 177 8.11 -17.58 -4.60
N ILE A 178 6.99 -17.61 -5.33
CA ILE A 178 6.91 -17.21 -6.74
C ILE A 178 5.89 -16.08 -6.87
N ARG A 179 6.28 -14.99 -7.51
CA ARG A 179 5.39 -13.83 -7.70
C ARG A 179 4.34 -14.12 -8.77
N PRO A 180 3.06 -13.79 -8.52
CA PRO A 180 1.98 -14.05 -9.49
C PRO A 180 2.23 -13.42 -10.86
N GLU A 181 2.81 -12.22 -10.90
CA GLU A 181 3.07 -11.46 -12.14
C GLU A 181 4.27 -11.97 -12.95
N THR A 182 5.09 -12.85 -12.38
CA THR A 182 6.21 -13.47 -13.12
C THR A 182 5.80 -14.75 -13.85
N ILE A 183 4.61 -15.26 -13.58
CA ILE A 183 4.10 -16.47 -14.19
C ILE A 183 3.36 -16.10 -15.49
N GLN A 184 3.76 -16.69 -16.60
CA GLN A 184 3.10 -16.49 -17.89
C GLN A 184 2.09 -17.60 -18.16
N ILE A 185 0.96 -17.26 -18.78
CA ILE A 185 -0.10 -18.20 -19.18
C ILE A 185 -0.12 -18.35 -20.70
N SER A 186 -0.23 -19.58 -21.18
CA SER A 186 -0.41 -19.88 -22.61
C SER A 186 -1.38 -21.05 -22.82
N THR A 187 -2.09 -21.06 -23.95
CA THR A 187 -2.87 -22.22 -24.42
C THR A 187 -2.01 -23.26 -25.13
N GLU A 188 -0.87 -22.84 -25.66
CA GLU A 188 0.10 -23.70 -26.32
C GLU A 188 1.26 -23.99 -25.37
N LYS A 189 1.83 -25.21 -25.47
CA LYS A 189 2.98 -25.57 -24.66
C LYS A 189 4.19 -24.71 -25.08
N PRO A 190 4.73 -23.88 -24.14
CA PRO A 190 5.93 -23.11 -24.42
C PRO A 190 7.13 -24.03 -24.73
N GLN A 191 8.09 -23.49 -25.50
CA GLN A 191 9.36 -24.20 -25.69
C GLN A 191 10.13 -24.23 -24.37
N GLU A 192 10.40 -25.43 -23.89
CA GLU A 192 11.21 -25.64 -22.69
C GLU A 192 12.68 -25.35 -23.01
N ASN A 193 13.34 -24.68 -22.10
CA ASN A 193 14.79 -24.53 -22.03
C ASN A 193 15.24 -24.64 -20.57
N ASP A 194 16.54 -24.70 -20.32
CA ASP A 194 17.10 -24.87 -18.97
C ASP A 194 16.71 -23.77 -17.97
N ALA A 195 16.21 -22.62 -18.46
CA ALA A 195 15.82 -21.47 -17.64
C ALA A 195 14.29 -21.35 -17.45
N ILE A 196 13.46 -22.13 -18.18
CA ILE A 196 12.01 -22.02 -18.15
C ILE A 196 11.38 -23.35 -17.73
N HIS A 197 10.74 -23.33 -16.55
CA HIS A 197 9.93 -24.46 -16.08
C HIS A 197 8.49 -24.29 -16.58
N THR A 198 7.94 -25.37 -17.16
CA THR A 198 6.56 -25.39 -17.64
C THR A 198 5.74 -26.39 -16.84
N ILE A 199 4.55 -25.96 -16.40
CA ILE A 199 3.58 -26.82 -15.72
C ILE A 199 2.21 -26.65 -16.37
N TYR A 200 1.38 -27.69 -16.27
CA TYR A 200 0.06 -27.71 -16.85
C TYR A 200 -1.00 -27.65 -15.79
N GLY A 201 -2.01 -26.80 -15.97
CA GLY A 201 -3.05 -26.61 -14.99
C GLY A 201 -4.38 -26.23 -15.61
N LYS A 202 -5.40 -26.14 -14.73
CA LYS A 202 -6.77 -25.79 -15.09
C LYS A 202 -7.19 -24.51 -14.36
N ILE A 203 -7.75 -23.56 -15.09
CA ILE A 203 -8.27 -22.31 -14.50
C ILE A 203 -9.50 -22.63 -13.64
N ILE A 204 -9.41 -22.36 -12.34
CA ILE A 204 -10.52 -22.50 -11.40
C ILE A 204 -11.39 -21.25 -11.41
N ASN A 205 -10.74 -20.07 -11.40
CA ASN A 205 -11.42 -18.78 -11.28
C ASN A 205 -10.58 -17.68 -11.94
N ASN A 206 -11.26 -16.64 -12.42
CA ASN A 206 -10.64 -15.41 -12.88
C ASN A 206 -11.46 -14.21 -12.43
N ARG A 207 -10.77 -13.08 -12.19
CA ARG A 207 -11.40 -11.79 -11.91
C ARG A 207 -10.56 -10.66 -12.48
N SER A 208 -11.22 -9.59 -12.91
CA SER A 208 -10.56 -8.35 -13.32
C SER A 208 -10.63 -7.32 -12.21
N VAL A 209 -9.50 -6.69 -11.91
CA VAL A 209 -9.41 -5.54 -10.99
C VAL A 209 -8.60 -4.45 -11.68
N GLY A 210 -9.27 -3.40 -12.12
CA GLY A 210 -8.65 -2.35 -12.91
C GLY A 210 -8.06 -2.90 -14.22
N ASN A 211 -6.77 -2.76 -14.41
CA ASN A 211 -6.03 -3.23 -15.59
C ASN A 211 -5.33 -4.58 -15.40
N THR A 212 -5.60 -5.26 -14.30
CA THR A 212 -5.00 -6.56 -13.97
C THR A 212 -6.06 -7.66 -13.97
N LEU A 213 -5.71 -8.79 -14.57
CA LEU A 213 -6.46 -10.04 -14.50
C LEU A 213 -5.79 -10.98 -13.51
N HIS A 214 -6.55 -11.41 -12.53
CA HIS A 214 -6.12 -12.36 -11.51
C HIS A 214 -6.72 -13.73 -11.81
N TYR A 215 -5.88 -14.72 -12.03
CA TYR A 215 -6.27 -16.11 -12.26
C TYR A 215 -5.92 -16.99 -11.05
N HIS A 216 -6.82 -17.89 -10.71
CA HIS A 216 -6.51 -19.02 -9.84
C HIS A 216 -6.49 -20.28 -10.71
N ILE A 217 -5.38 -21.00 -10.69
CA ILE A 217 -5.13 -22.14 -11.56
C ILE A 217 -4.77 -23.34 -10.70
N ASP A 218 -5.51 -24.42 -10.85
CA ASP A 218 -5.17 -25.69 -10.21
C ASP A 218 -4.09 -26.42 -10.99
N VAL A 219 -3.02 -26.76 -10.29
CA VAL A 219 -1.92 -27.59 -10.80
C VAL A 219 -1.71 -28.73 -9.83
N ASN A 220 -2.14 -29.93 -10.18
CA ASN A 220 -2.00 -31.14 -9.35
C ASN A 220 -2.56 -30.98 -7.92
N GLY A 221 -3.69 -30.28 -7.75
CA GLY A 221 -4.31 -30.02 -6.46
C GLY A 221 -3.73 -28.82 -5.69
N ILE A 222 -2.80 -28.08 -6.28
CA ILE A 222 -2.20 -26.87 -5.71
C ILE A 222 -2.67 -25.66 -6.50
N THR A 223 -3.20 -24.66 -5.79
CA THR A 223 -3.69 -23.43 -6.42
C THR A 223 -2.58 -22.42 -6.64
N PHE A 224 -2.34 -22.06 -7.89
CA PHE A 224 -1.48 -20.97 -8.31
C PHE A 224 -2.29 -19.69 -8.52
N LYS A 225 -1.77 -18.58 -8.03
CA LYS A 225 -2.22 -17.22 -8.37
C LYS A 225 -1.35 -16.72 -9.51
N VAL A 226 -1.97 -16.19 -10.55
CA VAL A 226 -1.27 -15.63 -11.70
C VAL A 226 -1.90 -14.30 -12.06
N ASP A 227 -1.10 -13.26 -12.15
CA ASP A 227 -1.52 -11.90 -12.44
C ASP A 227 -1.00 -11.48 -13.82
N THR A 228 -1.91 -11.07 -14.70
CA THR A 228 -1.56 -10.60 -16.04
C THR A 228 -2.17 -9.24 -16.31
N LEU A 229 -1.55 -8.45 -17.15
CA LEU A 229 -2.17 -7.21 -17.63
C LEU A 229 -3.36 -7.53 -18.51
N PHE A 230 -4.44 -6.78 -18.32
CA PHE A 230 -5.62 -6.86 -19.18
C PHE A 230 -5.23 -6.47 -20.60
N ARG A 231 -5.23 -7.46 -21.48
CA ARG A 231 -5.05 -7.26 -22.93
C ARG A 231 -6.33 -7.78 -23.60
N SER A 232 -6.97 -6.97 -24.40
CA SER A 232 -8.29 -7.24 -25.00
C SER A 232 -8.42 -8.55 -25.80
N PHE A 233 -7.32 -9.27 -26.06
CA PHE A 233 -7.28 -10.42 -26.95
C PHE A 233 -7.09 -11.79 -26.28
N ALA A 234 -6.88 -11.85 -24.96
CA ALA A 234 -6.59 -13.12 -24.28
C ALA A 234 -7.25 -13.18 -22.89
N LEU A 235 -8.58 -13.36 -22.91
CA LEU A 235 -9.28 -13.76 -21.68
C LEU A 235 -9.39 -15.27 -21.64
N TYR A 236 -8.67 -15.89 -20.71
CA TYR A 236 -8.84 -17.31 -20.43
C TYR A 236 -10.10 -17.53 -19.60
N LYS A 237 -10.85 -18.58 -19.92
CA LYS A 237 -12.13 -18.89 -19.28
C LYS A 237 -11.92 -19.87 -18.11
N ASN A 238 -12.87 -19.86 -17.18
CA ASN A 238 -12.94 -20.90 -16.18
C ASN A 238 -13.04 -22.28 -16.85
N ASP A 239 -12.49 -23.29 -16.22
CA ASP A 239 -12.36 -24.66 -16.71
C ASP A 239 -11.46 -24.86 -17.94
N GLN A 240 -10.82 -23.80 -18.43
CA GLN A 240 -9.85 -23.89 -19.52
C GLN A 240 -8.51 -24.45 -19.01
N ASN A 241 -7.95 -25.36 -19.77
CA ASN A 241 -6.62 -25.88 -19.53
C ASN A 241 -5.56 -24.94 -20.13
N VAL A 242 -4.48 -24.72 -19.38
CA VAL A 242 -3.42 -23.79 -19.74
C VAL A 242 -2.05 -24.31 -19.32
N TRP A 243 -1.03 -23.79 -19.98
CA TRP A 243 0.36 -23.93 -19.57
C TRP A 243 0.79 -22.70 -18.79
N LEU A 244 1.53 -22.94 -17.72
CA LEU A 244 2.23 -21.89 -16.96
C LEU A 244 3.71 -22.04 -17.21
N SER A 245 4.38 -20.93 -17.52
CA SER A 245 5.84 -20.86 -17.63
C SER A 245 6.41 -19.90 -16.60
N LEU A 246 7.50 -20.33 -16.00
CA LEU A 246 8.20 -19.65 -14.93
C LEU A 246 9.68 -19.53 -15.29
N GLU A 247 10.24 -18.32 -15.16
CA GLU A 247 11.66 -18.01 -15.34
C GLU A 247 12.42 -18.03 -14.01
#